data_4f69caef796d7b9232b8deece764d724
#
_entry.id   4f69caef796d7b9232b8deece764d724
#
_cell.length_a   1.000
_cell.length_b   1.000
_cell.length_c   1.000
_cell.angle_alpha   90.00
_cell.angle_beta   90.00
_cell.angle_gamma   90.00
#
_symmetry.space_group_name_H-M   'P 1'
#
loop_
_entity.id
_entity.type
_entity.pdbx_description
1 polymer ?
#
loop_
_entity_poly.entity_id
_entity_poly.type
_entity_poly.pdbx_seq_one_letter_code
_entity_poly.pdbx_strand_id
1 'polypeptide(L)'
;GLRPDFDRRREPLEAYPLESLKMVGTLQKKSAMHAIIQADKNVHQVRVGNYLGQNFGVVTRVSDSIVALKELIQDPNGDWTERESTLQLQEKQQEGQK
;
A
#
# COMPACT_ATOMS: atom_id res chain seq x y z
N GLY A 1 -8.13 8.90 -21.52
CA GLY A 1 -8.76 8.93 -20.24
C GLY A 1 -8.00 8.16 -19.19
N LEU A 2 -8.50 8.20 -17.99
CA LEU A 2 -7.86 7.52 -16.87
C LEU A 2 -8.00 6.01 -17.03
N ARG A 3 -6.91 5.29 -16.88
CA ARG A 3 -6.95 3.83 -16.92
C ARG A 3 -5.63 3.31 -16.42
N PRO A 4 -5.60 2.05 -15.90
CA PRO A 4 -4.34 1.47 -15.46
C PRO A 4 -3.41 1.18 -16.63
N ASP A 5 -2.12 1.14 -16.33
CA ASP A 5 -1.14 0.68 -17.29
C ASP A 5 -1.05 -0.85 -17.15
N PHE A 6 -1.74 -1.55 -18.02
CA PHE A 6 -1.80 -3.01 -17.94
C PHE A 6 -0.51 -3.67 -18.42
N ASP A 7 0.39 -2.90 -19.04
CA ASP A 7 1.65 -3.45 -19.52
C ASP A 7 2.77 -3.34 -18.49
N ARG A 8 2.52 -2.67 -17.38
CA ARG A 8 3.52 -2.51 -16.34
C ARG A 8 3.71 -3.84 -15.60
N ARG A 9 4.96 -4.15 -15.27
CA ARG A 9 5.22 -5.35 -14.49
C ARG A 9 4.61 -5.17 -13.10
N ARG A 10 3.91 -6.17 -12.63
CA ARG A 10 3.31 -6.11 -11.30
C ARG A 10 4.37 -6.30 -10.24
N GLU A 11 4.19 -5.61 -9.14
CA GLU A 11 5.09 -5.69 -7.99
C GLU A 11 4.57 -6.74 -7.01
N PRO A 12 5.43 -7.24 -6.12
CA PRO A 12 5.04 -8.37 -5.26
C PRO A 12 3.78 -8.13 -4.43
N LEU A 13 3.59 -6.93 -3.92
CA LEU A 13 2.44 -6.69 -3.05
C LEU A 13 1.14 -6.47 -3.80
N GLU A 14 1.19 -6.47 -5.13
CA GLU A 14 -0.02 -6.43 -5.92
C GLU A 14 -0.71 -7.79 -5.99
N ALA A 15 -0.08 -8.83 -5.47
CA ALA A 15 -0.70 -10.14 -5.41
C ALA A 15 -1.70 -10.26 -4.26
N TYR A 16 -1.77 -9.27 -3.38
CA TYR A 16 -2.59 -9.35 -2.18
C TYR A 16 -3.67 -8.27 -2.18
N PRO A 17 -4.88 -8.57 -1.72
CA PRO A 17 -5.85 -7.51 -1.52
C PRO A 17 -5.36 -6.54 -0.46
N LEU A 18 -5.68 -5.27 -0.62
CA LEU A 18 -5.13 -4.24 0.26
C LEU A 18 -5.47 -4.53 1.72
N GLU A 19 -6.68 -5.02 1.99
CA GLU A 19 -7.10 -5.26 3.36
C GLU A 19 -6.36 -6.40 4.03
N SER A 20 -5.59 -7.18 3.29
CA SER A 20 -4.76 -8.22 3.90
C SER A 20 -3.35 -7.74 4.22
N LEU A 21 -3.02 -6.50 3.87
CA LEU A 21 -1.71 -5.93 4.10
C LEU A 21 -1.72 -5.10 5.37
N LYS A 22 -0.63 -5.15 6.13
CA LYS A 22 -0.54 -4.42 7.39
C LYS A 22 0.71 -3.57 7.40
N MET A 23 0.57 -2.30 7.76
CA MET A 23 1.72 -1.45 7.98
C MET A 23 2.19 -1.68 9.39
N VAL A 24 3.40 -2.21 9.55
CA VAL A 24 3.89 -2.61 10.84
C VAL A 24 5.07 -1.78 11.32
N GLY A 25 5.56 -0.87 10.51
CA GLY A 25 6.66 -0.01 10.92
C GLY A 25 7.07 0.92 9.82
N THR A 26 8.07 1.73 10.12
CA THR A 26 8.69 2.62 9.15
C THR A 26 10.20 2.55 9.28
N LEU A 27 10.89 3.03 8.25
CA LEU A 27 12.33 3.03 8.21
C LEU A 27 12.77 4.23 7.38
N GLN A 28 13.60 5.10 7.98
CA GLN A 28 14.17 6.19 7.24
C GLN A 28 15.44 5.68 6.58
N LYS A 29 15.53 5.86 5.27
CA LYS A 29 16.66 5.33 4.52
C LYS A 29 17.09 6.39 3.54
N LYS A 30 18.28 6.88 3.71
CA LYS A 30 18.78 8.01 2.95
C LYS A 30 17.82 9.17 3.12
N SER A 31 17.23 9.68 2.07
CA SER A 31 16.32 10.80 2.20
C SER A 31 14.87 10.40 2.05
N ALA A 32 14.57 9.10 2.10
CA ALA A 32 13.21 8.63 1.87
C ALA A 32 12.71 7.83 3.06
N MET A 33 11.44 8.05 3.41
CA MET A 33 10.78 7.24 4.40
C MET A 33 10.19 6.01 3.72
N HIS A 34 10.51 4.84 4.26
CA HIS A 34 9.94 3.59 3.78
C HIS A 34 8.94 3.07 4.81
N ALA A 35 7.90 2.45 4.35
CA ALA A 35 6.97 1.74 5.23
C ALA A 35 7.31 0.26 5.19
N ILE A 36 7.13 -0.40 6.32
CA ILE A 36 7.29 -1.84 6.41
C ILE A 36 5.90 -2.44 6.36
N ILE A 37 5.65 -3.25 5.35
CA ILE A 37 4.33 -3.83 5.10
C ILE A 37 4.44 -5.33 5.27
N GLN A 38 3.57 -5.89 6.10
CA GLN A 38 3.50 -7.32 6.29
C GLN A 38 2.44 -7.91 5.38
N ALA A 39 2.82 -8.94 4.63
CA ALA A 39 1.92 -9.71 3.78
C ALA A 39 2.14 -11.17 4.16
N ASP A 40 1.11 -11.80 4.72
CA ASP A 40 1.23 -13.15 5.27
C ASP A 40 2.37 -13.19 6.28
N LYS A 41 3.39 -13.98 6.04
CA LYS A 41 4.50 -14.13 6.98
C LYS A 41 5.72 -13.31 6.57
N ASN A 42 5.63 -12.56 5.51
CA ASN A 42 6.77 -11.82 4.98
C ASN A 42 6.58 -10.33 5.18
N VAL A 43 7.68 -9.61 5.25
CA VAL A 43 7.63 -8.16 5.30
C VAL A 43 8.36 -7.59 4.09
N HIS A 44 7.88 -6.43 3.66
CA HIS A 44 8.42 -5.75 2.48
C HIS A 44 8.61 -4.28 2.81
N GLN A 45 9.64 -3.67 2.26
CA GLN A 45 9.81 -2.23 2.35
C GLN A 45 9.18 -1.59 1.13
N VAL A 46 8.37 -0.56 1.36
CA VAL A 46 7.75 0.16 0.25
C VAL A 46 7.99 1.66 0.44
N ARG A 47 7.97 2.38 -0.66
CA ARG A 47 8.12 3.83 -0.65
C ARG A 47 7.21 4.41 -1.72
N VAL A 48 7.20 5.73 -1.79
CA VAL A 48 6.41 6.43 -2.81
C VAL A 48 6.76 5.88 -4.18
N GLY A 49 5.76 5.56 -4.96
CA GLY A 49 5.91 4.98 -6.30
C GLY A 49 5.75 3.48 -6.35
N ASN A 50 5.80 2.78 -5.22
CA ASN A 50 5.53 1.34 -5.22
C ASN A 50 4.04 1.08 -5.28
N TYR A 51 3.66 -0.14 -5.65
CA TYR A 51 2.27 -0.53 -5.81
C TYR A 51 1.86 -1.55 -4.78
N LEU A 52 0.66 -1.37 -4.23
CA LEU A 52 0.11 -2.26 -3.20
C LEU A 52 -1.32 -2.61 -3.57
N GLY A 53 -1.72 -3.83 -3.24
CA GLY A 53 -3.10 -4.25 -3.41
C GLY A 53 -3.43 -4.63 -4.84
N GLN A 54 -4.69 -4.89 -5.09
CA GLN A 54 -5.10 -5.45 -6.38
C GLN A 54 -5.81 -4.45 -7.27
N ASN A 55 -5.84 -3.17 -6.88
CA ASN A 55 -6.55 -2.13 -7.60
C ASN A 55 -5.61 -1.06 -8.13
N PHE A 56 -4.41 -1.47 -8.56
CA PHE A 56 -3.44 -0.55 -9.16
C PHE A 56 -3.09 0.61 -8.23
N GLY A 57 -2.96 0.32 -6.94
CA GLY A 57 -2.74 1.36 -5.94
C GLY A 57 -1.29 1.76 -5.84
N VAL A 58 -0.98 2.99 -6.22
CA VAL A 58 0.38 3.50 -6.15
C VAL A 58 0.53 4.33 -4.87
N VAL A 59 1.61 4.09 -4.14
CA VAL A 59 1.90 4.82 -2.92
C VAL A 59 2.24 6.26 -3.27
N THR A 60 1.51 7.21 -2.69
CA THR A 60 1.73 8.63 -2.93
C THR A 60 2.40 9.32 -1.76
N ARG A 61 2.32 8.77 -0.55
CA ARG A 61 2.93 9.38 0.62
C ARG A 61 3.16 8.33 1.69
N VAL A 62 4.29 8.43 2.36
CA VAL A 62 4.60 7.60 3.52
C VAL A 62 4.95 8.54 4.67
N SER A 63 4.25 8.39 5.79
CA SER A 63 4.59 9.10 7.01
C SER A 63 4.89 8.09 8.10
N ASP A 64 5.14 8.56 9.30
CA ASP A 64 5.47 7.65 10.39
C ASP A 64 4.27 6.84 10.87
N SER A 65 3.07 7.16 10.42
CA SER A 65 1.86 6.47 10.87
C SER A 65 0.96 5.99 9.75
N ILE A 66 1.16 6.42 8.49
CA ILE A 66 0.29 5.97 7.40
C ILE A 66 1.06 5.79 6.12
N VAL A 67 0.50 4.95 5.25
CA VAL A 67 0.84 4.90 3.85
C VAL A 67 -0.40 5.32 3.09
N ALA A 68 -0.29 6.37 2.29
CA ALA A 68 -1.39 6.82 1.46
C ALA A 68 -1.15 6.32 0.04
N LEU A 69 -2.22 5.87 -0.60
CA LEU A 69 -2.11 5.39 -1.97
C LEU A 69 -3.33 5.83 -2.77
N LYS A 70 -3.15 5.82 -4.07
CA LYS A 70 -4.20 6.17 -5.00
C LYS A 70 -4.49 4.94 -5.85
N GLU A 71 -5.73 4.47 -5.79
CA GLU A 71 -6.15 3.28 -6.51
C GLU A 71 -7.00 3.64 -7.70
N LEU A 72 -7.11 2.73 -8.66
CA LEU A 72 -7.98 2.89 -9.81
C LEU A 72 -9.05 1.81 -9.74
N ILE A 73 -10.30 2.24 -9.78
CA ILE A 73 -11.46 1.37 -9.66
C ILE A 73 -12.29 1.53 -10.92
N GLN A 74 -12.74 0.43 -11.48
CA GLN A 74 -13.62 0.49 -12.66
C GLN A 74 -15.06 0.43 -12.19
N ASP A 75 -15.87 1.38 -12.67
CA ASP A 75 -17.25 1.43 -12.28
C ASP A 75 -18.08 0.49 -13.18
N PRO A 76 -19.38 0.31 -12.88
CA PRO A 76 -20.19 -0.62 -13.68
C PRO A 76 -20.31 -0.23 -15.15
N ASN A 77 -20.10 1.03 -15.50
CA ASN A 77 -20.15 1.45 -16.89
C ASN A 77 -18.83 1.24 -17.61
N GLY A 78 -17.81 0.75 -16.91
CA GLY A 78 -16.51 0.51 -17.50
C GLY A 78 -15.56 1.69 -17.40
N ASP A 79 -15.98 2.78 -16.77
CA ASP A 79 -15.11 3.94 -16.60
C ASP A 79 -14.22 3.76 -15.39
N TRP A 80 -13.00 4.31 -15.46
CA TRP A 80 -12.05 4.22 -14.36
C TRP A 80 -12.09 5.48 -13.53
N THR A 81 -12.08 5.31 -12.21
CA THR A 81 -12.06 6.44 -11.28
C THR A 81 -10.95 6.22 -10.27
N GLU A 82 -10.47 7.30 -9.68
CA GLU A 82 -9.44 7.24 -8.65
C GLU A 82 -10.09 7.19 -7.28
N ARG A 83 -9.46 6.45 -6.39
CA ARG A 83 -9.89 6.39 -5.00
C ARG A 83 -8.65 6.48 -4.13
N GLU A 84 -8.69 7.33 -3.11
CA GLU A 84 -7.60 7.38 -2.14
C GLU A 84 -7.85 6.39 -1.04
N SER A 85 -6.81 5.70 -0.64
CA SER A 85 -6.87 4.73 0.44
C SER A 85 -5.64 4.89 1.31
N THR A 86 -5.72 4.41 2.54
CA THR A 86 -4.58 4.47 3.45
C THR A 86 -4.45 3.16 4.19
N LEU A 87 -3.21 2.84 4.56
CA LEU A 87 -2.92 1.85 5.58
C LEU A 87 -2.40 2.61 6.79
N GLN A 88 -2.91 2.28 7.96
CA GLN A 88 -2.46 2.90 9.20
C GLN A 88 -1.52 1.97 9.93
N LEU A 89 -0.54 2.55 10.61
CA LEU A 89 0.40 1.78 11.39
C LEU A 89 -0.35 0.98 12.43
N GLN A 90 -0.12 -0.33 12.44
CA GLN A 90 -0.74 -1.22 13.40
C GLN A 90 0.15 -1.27 14.61
N GLU A 91 -0.36 -0.81 15.73
CA GLU A 91 0.41 -0.86 16.94
C GLU A 91 0.37 -2.25 17.52
N LYS A 92 1.51 -2.67 18.06
CA LYS A 92 1.57 -3.93 18.69
C LYS A 92 0.69 -3.93 19.90
N GLN A 93 -0.10 -4.94 20.08
CA GLN A 93 -0.90 -5.04 21.29
C GLN A 93 0.00 -5.24 22.47
N GLN A 94 -0.33 -4.54 23.51
CA GLN A 94 0.44 -4.68 24.69
C GLN A 94 -0.08 -5.76 25.55
N GLU A 95 -0.69 -6.64 25.05
CA GLU A 95 -1.24 -7.59 25.75
C GLU A 95 -0.46 -8.24 26.44
N GLY A 96 -0.38 -8.55 26.69
CA GLY A 96 0.27 -9.12 27.41
C GLY A 96 0.94 -8.28 28.20
N GLN A 97 0.89 -7.52 28.15
CA GLN A 97 1.57 -6.85 28.82
C GLN A 97 0.96 -6.50 29.74
N LYS A 98 0.48 -7.06 29.81
CA LYS A 98 -0.09 -7.07 30.49
C LYS A 98 -0.01 -7.25 31.09
#